data_b91107e63f69a4237071815a549bf193
#
_entry.id   b91107e63f69a4237071815a549bf193
#
_cell.length_a   1.000
_cell.length_b   1.000
_cell.length_c   1.000
_cell.angle_alpha   90.00
_cell.angle_beta   90.00
_cell.angle_gamma   90.00
#
_symmetry.space_group_name_H-M   'P 1'
#
loop_
_entity.id
_entity.type
_entity.pdbx_description
1 polymer ?
#
loop_
_entity_poly.entity_id
_entity_poly.type
_entity_poly.pdbx_seq_one_letter_code
_entity_poly.pdbx_strand_id
1 'polypeptide(L)'
;MFHLAKLSVVCILGYSITARASFGQIEQLAWPPQLPDGQSVASVESKDLLKPQPGLNADVKIAKTPPRVELLYYQQQTYPGHPWSVWGDGLAVGTKYYSAIGDHLAPQGDALVVEYDSQTRQFRTLSSTSKVINLPEGHYMPGKIHSRIDQGKDGWLYYSTHRGSTRVTTDEFHYKGDWILRTHPESGRTEIVAQGPVPKACIPTSVLDPERMIFYGGTSAGDRTDKTVTFFAYDIARRKVLHTATGGPARYLIFARSTGRVYYMNGVTGKLMRYDPATGKPPKPIPGSIGLRAATQEMPDGSVYTVGKSDGHLWKFNTKTEAITDLGELAAASQTYTTTIDADPTGRYLYYIPGAHGGSQKDGTPIIQFDTKMRSRKVIAFLQPILQKQFGYVTLGTFGSAVSPDGSKLFVTWNGNRSGADKRGRFPFDTCALTVIHIPESERLTN
;
A
#
# COMPACT_ATOMS: atom_id res chain seq x y z
N MET A 1 -41.10 -63.11 66.99
CA MET A 1 -40.58 -61.84 67.46
C MET A 1 -39.47 -61.45 66.48
N PHE A 2 -39.76 -60.62 65.53
CA PHE A 2 -38.85 -60.18 64.54
C PHE A 2 -38.50 -58.69 64.79
N HIS A 3 -37.20 -58.40 64.92
CA HIS A 3 -36.68 -57.03 64.98
C HIS A 3 -36.34 -56.59 63.58
N LEU A 4 -37.00 -55.51 63.14
CA LEU A 4 -36.66 -54.78 61.95
C LEU A 4 -35.55 -53.76 62.22
N ALA A 5 -34.40 -53.93 61.57
CA ALA A 5 -33.35 -52.94 61.54
C ALA A 5 -33.66 -51.91 60.41
N LYS A 6 -33.72 -50.63 60.74
CA LYS A 6 -33.82 -49.55 59.78
C LYS A 6 -32.47 -49.22 59.19
N LEU A 7 -32.31 -49.41 57.87
CA LEU A 7 -31.17 -48.91 57.14
C LEU A 7 -31.44 -47.46 56.71
N SER A 8 -30.61 -46.52 57.13
CA SER A 8 -30.65 -45.11 56.63
C SER A 8 -29.71 -45.02 55.43
N VAL A 9 -30.27 -44.72 54.28
CA VAL A 9 -29.53 -44.41 53.06
C VAL A 9 -29.20 -42.90 53.06
N VAL A 10 -27.91 -42.60 53.14
CA VAL A 10 -27.41 -41.22 52.94
C VAL A 10 -27.16 -41.04 51.43
N CYS A 11 -28.00 -40.21 50.80
CA CYS A 11 -27.76 -39.73 49.43
C CYS A 11 -26.70 -38.66 49.43
N ILE A 12 -25.50 -38.94 48.92
CA ILE A 12 -24.49 -37.94 48.60
C ILE A 12 -24.82 -37.37 47.22
N LEU A 13 -25.36 -36.14 47.16
CA LEU A 13 -25.50 -35.37 45.91
C LEU A 13 -24.12 -34.89 45.47
N GLY A 14 -23.53 -35.62 44.54
CA GLY A 14 -22.31 -35.17 43.85
C GLY A 14 -22.66 -34.04 42.85
N TYR A 15 -22.27 -32.82 43.14
CA TYR A 15 -22.27 -31.72 42.16
C TYR A 15 -21.15 -31.95 41.14
N SER A 16 -21.51 -32.47 39.99
CA SER A 16 -20.62 -32.46 38.81
C SER A 16 -20.63 -31.07 38.23
N ILE A 17 -19.58 -30.29 38.52
CA ILE A 17 -19.31 -29.04 37.79
C ILE A 17 -18.78 -29.42 36.40
N THR A 18 -19.66 -29.53 35.45
CA THR A 18 -19.29 -29.57 34.05
C THR A 18 -18.87 -28.16 33.65
N ALA A 19 -17.55 -27.92 33.59
CA ALA A 19 -17.01 -26.74 32.92
C ALA A 19 -17.38 -26.84 31.43
N ARG A 20 -18.47 -26.18 31.03
CA ARG A 20 -18.76 -25.89 29.63
C ARG A 20 -17.67 -24.95 29.18
N ALA A 21 -16.71 -25.47 28.40
CA ALA A 21 -15.88 -24.63 27.55
C ALA A 21 -16.85 -23.85 26.64
N SER A 22 -17.03 -22.57 26.92
CA SER A 22 -17.71 -21.68 26.00
C SER A 22 -16.83 -21.59 24.75
N PHE A 23 -17.20 -22.33 23.72
CA PHE A 23 -16.75 -22.00 22.36
C PHE A 23 -17.24 -20.57 22.14
N GLY A 24 -16.31 -19.61 22.17
CA GLY A 24 -16.61 -18.21 21.92
C GLY A 24 -17.41 -18.13 20.62
N GLN A 25 -18.58 -17.52 20.69
CA GLN A 25 -19.28 -17.08 19.50
C GLN A 25 -18.26 -16.24 18.72
N ILE A 26 -18.03 -16.58 17.45
CA ILE A 26 -17.30 -15.72 16.54
C ILE A 26 -18.13 -14.46 16.47
N GLU A 27 -17.71 -13.43 17.18
CA GLU A 27 -18.38 -12.15 17.19
C GLU A 27 -18.40 -11.65 15.74
N GLN A 28 -19.59 -11.44 15.21
CA GLN A 28 -19.72 -11.01 13.82
C GLN A 28 -19.09 -9.61 13.72
N LEU A 29 -18.03 -9.49 12.95
CA LEU A 29 -17.30 -8.23 12.80
C LEU A 29 -18.25 -7.10 12.40
N ALA A 30 -18.18 -5.98 13.11
CA ALA A 30 -18.93 -4.78 12.78
C ALA A 30 -18.37 -4.11 11.50
N TRP A 31 -19.29 -3.55 10.71
CA TRP A 31 -19.00 -2.75 9.53
C TRP A 31 -19.79 -1.42 9.60
N PRO A 32 -19.15 -0.27 9.43
CA PRO A 32 -17.69 -0.05 9.30
C PRO A 32 -16.88 -0.61 10.48
N PRO A 33 -15.56 -0.90 10.25
CA PRO A 33 -14.71 -1.38 11.32
C PRO A 33 -14.57 -0.32 12.43
N GLN A 34 -14.61 -0.77 13.67
CA GLN A 34 -14.53 0.09 14.83
C GLN A 34 -13.31 -0.27 15.69
N LEU A 35 -12.70 0.74 16.30
CA LEU A 35 -11.72 0.57 17.35
C LEU A 35 -12.45 0.35 18.69
N PRO A 36 -11.80 -0.24 19.70
CA PRO A 36 -12.37 -0.37 21.03
C PRO A 36 -12.92 0.97 21.57
N ASP A 37 -13.97 0.91 22.36
CA ASP A 37 -14.63 2.07 22.97
C ASP A 37 -15.15 3.13 21.98
N GLY A 38 -15.36 2.75 20.70
CA GLY A 38 -15.88 3.64 19.67
C GLY A 38 -14.93 4.77 19.28
N GLN A 39 -13.65 4.66 19.60
CA GLN A 39 -12.64 5.66 19.24
C GLN A 39 -12.46 5.72 17.71
N SER A 40 -12.24 6.91 17.17
CA SER A 40 -11.87 7.10 15.77
C SER A 40 -10.37 6.86 15.52
N VAL A 41 -9.53 7.08 16.54
CA VAL A 41 -8.08 6.92 16.52
C VAL A 41 -7.62 6.31 17.82
N ALA A 42 -6.90 5.20 17.76
CA ALA A 42 -6.19 4.64 18.89
C ALA A 42 -4.71 5.06 18.82
N SER A 43 -4.12 5.37 19.97
CA SER A 43 -2.70 5.74 20.06
C SER A 43 -1.96 4.76 20.97
N VAL A 44 -0.78 4.34 20.50
CA VAL A 44 0.15 3.49 21.25
C VAL A 44 1.49 4.20 21.36
N GLU A 45 1.98 4.31 22.57
CA GLU A 45 3.34 4.71 22.89
C GLU A 45 3.90 3.77 23.94
N SER A 46 4.77 2.86 23.55
CA SER A 46 5.27 1.80 24.43
C SER A 46 6.67 1.35 24.02
N LYS A 47 7.50 1.06 25.01
CA LYS A 47 8.80 0.40 24.78
C LYS A 47 8.67 -0.98 24.16
N ASP A 48 7.51 -1.62 24.27
CA ASP A 48 7.25 -2.92 23.62
C ASP A 48 7.29 -2.82 22.07
N LEU A 49 7.09 -1.63 21.49
CA LEU A 49 7.29 -1.39 20.05
C LEU A 49 8.73 -1.65 19.61
N LEU A 50 9.69 -1.59 20.53
CA LEU A 50 11.12 -1.82 20.27
C LEU A 50 11.60 -3.22 20.69
N LYS A 51 10.69 -4.10 21.13
CA LYS A 51 11.06 -5.45 21.57
C LYS A 51 11.44 -6.29 20.36
N PRO A 52 12.70 -6.80 20.29
CA PRO A 52 13.15 -7.60 19.17
C PRO A 52 12.26 -8.81 18.93
N GLN A 53 11.99 -9.10 17.66
CA GLN A 53 11.26 -10.29 17.26
C GLN A 53 12.23 -11.43 16.91
N PRO A 54 11.82 -12.70 17.06
CA PRO A 54 12.64 -13.84 16.65
C PRO A 54 13.07 -13.75 15.18
N GLY A 55 14.30 -14.14 14.88
CA GLY A 55 14.83 -14.16 13.51
C GLY A 55 15.35 -12.81 13.01
N LEU A 56 15.40 -11.76 13.84
CA LEU A 56 16.03 -10.50 13.47
C LEU A 56 17.51 -10.70 13.13
N ASN A 57 17.96 -10.19 11.98
CA ASN A 57 19.34 -10.28 11.53
C ASN A 57 20.28 -9.53 12.51
N ALA A 58 21.44 -10.11 12.79
CA ALA A 58 22.35 -9.62 13.82
C ALA A 58 22.93 -8.21 13.56
N ASP A 59 22.98 -7.77 12.30
CA ASP A 59 23.46 -6.47 11.89
C ASP A 59 22.38 -5.37 11.92
N VAL A 60 21.13 -5.75 12.17
CA VAL A 60 20.00 -4.81 12.24
C VAL A 60 19.92 -4.19 13.63
N LYS A 61 20.03 -2.87 13.68
CA LYS A 61 19.89 -2.10 14.91
C LYS A 61 18.41 -1.91 15.28
N ILE A 62 18.16 -1.56 16.54
CA ILE A 62 16.84 -1.16 17.03
C ILE A 62 16.94 0.29 17.52
N ALA A 63 15.90 1.07 17.28
CA ALA A 63 15.79 2.44 17.79
C ALA A 63 15.87 2.47 19.32
N LYS A 64 16.32 3.59 19.86
CA LYS A 64 16.41 3.80 21.32
C LYS A 64 15.12 4.39 21.88
N THR A 65 14.44 5.19 21.08
CA THR A 65 13.19 5.87 21.46
C THR A 65 12.03 5.28 20.69
N PRO A 66 11.00 4.76 21.36
CA PRO A 66 9.82 4.24 20.66
C PRO A 66 9.04 5.39 20.00
N PRO A 67 8.49 5.18 18.80
CA PRO A 67 7.57 6.13 18.21
C PRO A 67 6.21 6.09 18.91
N ARG A 68 5.44 7.18 18.81
CA ARG A 68 3.99 7.13 18.98
C ARG A 68 3.38 6.62 17.68
N VAL A 69 2.52 5.62 17.78
CA VAL A 69 1.82 5.02 16.65
C VAL A 69 0.33 5.24 16.82
N GLU A 70 -0.32 5.79 15.80
CA GLU A 70 -1.78 5.91 15.74
C GLU A 70 -2.31 4.85 14.78
N LEU A 71 -3.44 4.21 15.15
CA LEU A 71 -4.19 3.27 14.32
C LEU A 71 -5.58 3.83 14.05
N LEU A 72 -5.99 3.79 12.77
CA LEU A 72 -7.30 4.20 12.30
C LEU A 72 -7.84 3.20 11.28
N TYR A 73 -9.13 2.87 11.36
CA TYR A 73 -9.80 2.12 10.31
C TYR A 73 -10.45 3.06 9.30
N TYR A 74 -10.36 2.69 8.01
CA TYR A 74 -11.11 3.38 6.97
C TYR A 74 -12.62 3.13 7.16
N GLN A 75 -13.37 4.16 7.49
CA GLN A 75 -14.82 4.08 7.76
C GLN A 75 -15.65 3.84 6.50
N GLN A 76 -15.04 3.95 5.34
CA GLN A 76 -15.65 3.68 4.03
C GLN A 76 -15.87 2.20 3.75
N GLN A 77 -15.29 1.33 4.55
CA GLN A 77 -15.52 -0.11 4.53
C GLN A 77 -16.88 -0.45 5.17
N THR A 78 -17.97 -0.24 4.44
CA THR A 78 -19.34 -0.30 4.99
C THR A 78 -19.99 -1.67 4.94
N TYR A 79 -19.33 -2.67 4.36
CA TYR A 79 -19.79 -4.05 4.25
C TYR A 79 -18.61 -5.03 4.29
N PRO A 80 -18.85 -6.32 4.59
CA PRO A 80 -17.80 -7.34 4.58
C PRO A 80 -17.42 -7.70 3.13
N GLY A 81 -16.92 -6.69 2.38
CA GLY A 81 -16.45 -6.86 1.02
C GLY A 81 -15.24 -7.78 0.96
N HIS A 82 -15.02 -8.41 -0.16
CA HIS A 82 -13.94 -9.36 -0.33
C HIS A 82 -13.04 -8.98 -1.50
N PRO A 83 -11.85 -8.60 -1.19
CA PRO A 83 -11.38 -8.00 0.07
C PRO A 83 -11.33 -6.48 -0.06
N TRP A 84 -11.69 -5.75 0.96
CA TRP A 84 -11.27 -4.36 1.11
C TRP A 84 -9.75 -4.33 1.18
N SER A 85 -9.12 -3.54 0.30
CA SER A 85 -7.67 -3.57 0.14
C SER A 85 -7.08 -2.28 -0.41
N VAL A 86 -5.82 -2.08 -0.11
CA VAL A 86 -4.98 -0.98 -0.60
C VAL A 86 -3.91 -1.56 -1.52
N TRP A 87 -3.72 -0.98 -2.71
CA TRP A 87 -2.79 -1.51 -3.72
C TRP A 87 -1.90 -0.45 -4.37
N GLY A 88 -2.21 0.83 -4.19
CA GLY A 88 -1.46 1.96 -4.75
C GLY A 88 -0.69 2.73 -3.69
N ASP A 89 0.36 3.43 -4.11
CA ASP A 89 1.10 4.34 -3.24
C ASP A 89 0.26 5.56 -2.88
N GLY A 90 0.41 6.00 -1.62
CA GLY A 90 -0.16 7.24 -1.14
C GLY A 90 0.70 8.47 -1.46
N LEU A 91 0.17 9.64 -1.12
CA LEU A 91 0.83 10.93 -1.29
C LEU A 91 0.66 11.77 -0.02
N ALA A 92 1.75 12.28 0.54
CA ALA A 92 1.70 13.24 1.64
C ALA A 92 1.95 14.67 1.12
N VAL A 93 1.03 15.60 1.44
CA VAL A 93 1.14 17.04 1.09
C VAL A 93 0.74 17.87 2.29
N GLY A 94 1.63 18.67 2.81
CA GLY A 94 1.39 19.43 4.04
C GLY A 94 1.05 18.49 5.20
N THR A 95 -0.10 18.69 5.85
CA THR A 95 -0.60 17.84 6.93
C THR A 95 -1.43 16.65 6.45
N LYS A 96 -1.70 16.57 5.15
CA LYS A 96 -2.64 15.62 4.55
C LYS A 96 -1.94 14.42 3.93
N TYR A 97 -2.57 13.28 4.05
CA TYR A 97 -2.18 12.05 3.38
C TYR A 97 -3.32 11.53 2.51
N TYR A 98 -3.06 11.34 1.24
CA TYR A 98 -4.00 10.83 0.24
C TYR A 98 -3.70 9.36 -0.04
N SER A 99 -4.72 8.53 0.02
CA SER A 99 -4.63 7.09 -0.22
C SER A 99 -5.87 6.58 -0.95
N ALA A 100 -5.82 5.34 -1.39
CA ALA A 100 -6.98 4.71 -2.02
C ALA A 100 -7.25 3.35 -1.41
N ILE A 101 -8.53 3.05 -1.18
CA ILE A 101 -9.01 1.71 -0.84
C ILE A 101 -10.00 1.24 -1.91
N GLY A 102 -10.15 -0.07 -2.08
CA GLY A 102 -11.09 -0.62 -3.06
C GLY A 102 -11.60 -2.00 -2.69
N ASP A 103 -12.72 -2.38 -3.30
CA ASP A 103 -13.27 -3.72 -3.21
C ASP A 103 -12.66 -4.60 -4.31
N HIS A 104 -11.54 -5.21 -3.98
CA HIS A 104 -10.64 -5.86 -4.93
C HIS A 104 -11.27 -6.99 -5.73
N LEU A 105 -12.16 -7.76 -5.14
CA LEU A 105 -12.75 -8.94 -5.77
C LEU A 105 -14.21 -8.74 -6.19
N ALA A 106 -14.80 -7.61 -5.89
CA ALA A 106 -16.16 -7.34 -6.29
C ALA A 106 -16.28 -7.37 -7.82
N PRO A 107 -17.33 -8.02 -8.39
CA PRO A 107 -17.56 -7.99 -9.84
C PRO A 107 -17.82 -6.59 -10.36
N GLN A 108 -18.49 -5.76 -9.58
CA GLN A 108 -18.85 -4.37 -9.83
C GLN A 108 -18.34 -3.52 -8.65
N GLY A 109 -17.01 -3.56 -8.42
CA GLY A 109 -16.42 -2.94 -7.26
C GLY A 109 -16.48 -1.42 -7.29
N ASP A 110 -16.01 -0.83 -6.22
CA ASP A 110 -15.72 0.59 -6.14
C ASP A 110 -14.29 0.79 -5.65
N ALA A 111 -13.69 1.90 -6.02
CA ALA A 111 -12.44 2.36 -5.46
C ALA A 111 -12.59 3.81 -5.01
N LEU A 112 -12.13 4.08 -3.81
CA LEU A 112 -12.29 5.36 -3.13
C LEU A 112 -10.94 6.02 -2.97
N VAL A 113 -10.87 7.33 -3.24
CA VAL A 113 -9.75 8.18 -2.81
C VAL A 113 -10.13 8.84 -1.51
N VAL A 114 -9.26 8.70 -0.52
CA VAL A 114 -9.50 9.17 0.85
C VAL A 114 -8.35 10.08 1.27
N GLU A 115 -8.70 11.22 1.84
CA GLU A 115 -7.79 12.14 2.52
C GLU A 115 -7.81 11.83 4.02
N TYR A 116 -6.64 11.79 4.64
CA TYR A 116 -6.46 11.87 6.08
C TYR A 116 -5.73 13.17 6.42
N ASP A 117 -6.28 13.96 7.33
CA ASP A 117 -5.61 15.14 7.85
C ASP A 117 -5.03 14.85 9.23
N SER A 118 -3.70 14.93 9.36
CA SER A 118 -2.99 14.62 10.59
C SER A 118 -3.14 15.69 11.70
N GLN A 119 -3.70 16.85 11.40
CA GLN A 119 -4.04 17.87 12.40
C GLN A 119 -5.38 17.56 13.06
N THR A 120 -6.41 17.33 12.24
CA THR A 120 -7.75 17.02 12.74
C THR A 120 -7.93 15.55 13.09
N ARG A 121 -7.02 14.69 12.62
CA ARG A 121 -7.04 13.23 12.79
C ARG A 121 -8.32 12.60 12.21
N GLN A 122 -8.79 13.13 11.08
CA GLN A 122 -10.04 12.71 10.45
C GLN A 122 -9.82 12.28 9.00
N PHE A 123 -10.66 11.36 8.56
CA PHE A 123 -10.78 10.97 7.17
C PHE A 123 -11.86 11.77 6.45
N ARG A 124 -11.60 12.05 5.17
CA ARG A 124 -12.58 12.57 4.21
C ARG A 124 -12.52 11.77 2.92
N THR A 125 -13.66 11.25 2.46
CA THR A 125 -13.76 10.64 1.13
C THR A 125 -13.78 11.74 0.08
N LEU A 126 -12.82 11.70 -0.83
CA LEU A 126 -12.72 12.68 -1.92
C LEU A 126 -13.42 12.21 -3.18
N SER A 127 -13.31 10.91 -3.48
CA SER A 127 -13.81 10.34 -4.73
C SER A 127 -14.31 8.91 -4.55
N SER A 128 -15.34 8.55 -5.30
CA SER A 128 -15.81 7.19 -5.53
C SER A 128 -15.83 6.95 -7.02
N THR A 129 -15.09 5.94 -7.50
CA THR A 129 -14.98 5.67 -8.94
C THR A 129 -16.33 5.31 -9.55
N SER A 130 -17.16 4.54 -8.85
CA SER A 130 -18.49 4.15 -9.33
C SER A 130 -19.41 5.36 -9.56
N LYS A 131 -19.38 6.35 -8.67
CA LYS A 131 -20.17 7.58 -8.79
C LYS A 131 -19.69 8.48 -9.93
N VAL A 132 -18.37 8.55 -10.13
CA VAL A 132 -17.78 9.42 -11.17
C VAL A 132 -17.95 8.82 -12.56
N ILE A 133 -17.73 7.52 -12.70
CA ILE A 133 -17.83 6.81 -13.97
C ILE A 133 -19.30 6.64 -14.38
N ASN A 134 -20.16 6.34 -13.42
CA ASN A 134 -21.62 6.31 -13.54
C ASN A 134 -22.14 5.57 -14.80
N LEU A 135 -21.65 4.34 -15.02
CA LEU A 135 -22.12 3.48 -16.11
C LEU A 135 -23.38 2.71 -15.70
N PRO A 136 -24.19 2.27 -16.67
CA PRO A 136 -25.34 1.43 -16.42
C PRO A 136 -24.98 0.15 -15.65
N GLU A 137 -25.97 -0.43 -14.96
CA GLU A 137 -25.83 -1.73 -14.32
C GLU A 137 -25.41 -2.80 -15.36
N GLY A 138 -24.59 -3.74 -14.94
CA GLY A 138 -24.02 -4.76 -15.83
C GLY A 138 -22.77 -4.30 -16.61
N HIS A 139 -22.38 -3.03 -16.52
CA HIS A 139 -21.13 -2.56 -17.09
C HIS A 139 -19.96 -2.76 -16.13
N TYR A 140 -18.76 -2.87 -16.70
CA TYR A 140 -17.53 -2.94 -15.91
C TYR A 140 -17.36 -1.72 -15.01
N MET A 141 -17.01 -1.97 -13.75
CA MET A 141 -16.61 -0.95 -12.80
C MET A 141 -15.26 -1.32 -12.16
N PRO A 142 -14.30 -0.38 -12.02
CA PRO A 142 -13.03 -0.68 -11.38
C PRO A 142 -13.20 -0.90 -9.88
N GLY A 143 -12.47 -1.86 -9.34
CA GLY A 143 -12.50 -2.18 -7.90
C GLY A 143 -11.24 -1.76 -7.16
N LYS A 144 -10.31 -1.05 -7.80
CA LYS A 144 -9.10 -0.52 -7.14
C LYS A 144 -8.41 0.59 -7.90
N ILE A 145 -7.64 1.38 -7.17
CA ILE A 145 -6.58 2.24 -7.64
C ILE A 145 -5.27 1.57 -7.25
N HIS A 146 -4.52 1.10 -8.24
CA HIS A 146 -3.26 0.38 -8.02
C HIS A 146 -2.03 1.22 -8.36
N SER A 147 -2.26 2.34 -9.05
CA SER A 147 -1.23 3.34 -9.33
C SER A 147 -0.95 4.19 -8.09
N ARG A 148 0.12 4.94 -8.14
CA ARG A 148 0.35 6.01 -7.18
C ARG A 148 -0.62 7.18 -7.43
N ILE A 149 -0.79 8.01 -6.40
CA ILE A 149 -1.47 9.29 -6.50
C ILE A 149 -0.38 10.35 -6.64
N ASP A 150 -0.44 11.17 -7.69
CA ASP A 150 0.48 12.28 -7.93
C ASP A 150 -0.27 13.61 -7.98
N GLN A 151 0.35 14.69 -7.51
CA GLN A 151 -0.21 16.04 -7.63
C GLN A 151 0.38 16.77 -8.83
N GLY A 152 -0.48 17.31 -9.70
CA GLY A 152 -0.10 18.18 -10.81
C GLY A 152 0.20 19.60 -10.36
N LYS A 153 0.84 20.39 -11.22
CA LYS A 153 1.07 21.84 -10.98
C LYS A 153 -0.22 22.65 -10.86
N ASP A 154 -1.32 22.10 -11.35
CA ASP A 154 -2.66 22.66 -11.22
C ASP A 154 -3.33 22.37 -9.87
N GLY A 155 -2.61 21.66 -8.97
CA GLY A 155 -3.06 21.28 -7.65
C GLY A 155 -3.97 20.05 -7.59
N TRP A 156 -4.39 19.50 -8.74
CA TRP A 156 -5.21 18.29 -8.79
C TRP A 156 -4.41 17.02 -8.52
N LEU A 157 -5.07 16.05 -7.93
CA LEU A 157 -4.54 14.69 -7.72
C LEU A 157 -4.87 13.82 -8.93
N TYR A 158 -3.86 13.18 -9.50
CA TYR A 158 -3.97 12.32 -10.68
C TYR A 158 -3.67 10.87 -10.33
N TYR A 159 -4.47 9.95 -10.84
CA TYR A 159 -4.33 8.51 -10.61
C TYR A 159 -5.03 7.72 -11.71
N SER A 160 -4.78 6.40 -11.74
CA SER A 160 -5.48 5.50 -12.66
C SER A 160 -6.21 4.40 -11.93
N THR A 161 -7.25 3.88 -12.55
CA THR A 161 -8.02 2.76 -12.02
C THR A 161 -7.43 1.42 -12.47
N HIS A 162 -7.85 0.37 -11.79
CA HIS A 162 -7.51 -1.00 -12.11
C HIS A 162 -8.66 -1.93 -11.72
N ARG A 163 -8.77 -3.07 -12.43
CA ARG A 163 -9.82 -4.04 -12.15
C ARG A 163 -9.81 -4.55 -10.71
N GLY A 164 -10.96 -4.72 -10.12
CA GLY A 164 -11.16 -5.51 -8.91
C GLY A 164 -11.15 -7.01 -9.22
N SER A 165 -11.87 -7.41 -10.30
CA SER A 165 -12.00 -8.78 -10.75
C SER A 165 -11.70 -8.90 -12.26
N THR A 166 -11.07 -10.01 -12.67
CA THR A 166 -10.91 -10.34 -14.10
C THR A 166 -12.19 -10.93 -14.73
N ARG A 167 -13.20 -11.22 -13.96
CA ARG A 167 -14.46 -11.78 -14.45
C ARG A 167 -15.31 -10.78 -15.22
N VAL A 168 -15.11 -9.49 -14.97
CA VAL A 168 -15.90 -8.40 -15.55
C VAL A 168 -15.11 -7.54 -16.55
N THR A 169 -13.89 -7.92 -16.88
CA THR A 169 -13.08 -7.23 -17.90
C THR A 169 -13.24 -7.88 -19.27
N THR A 170 -14.48 -8.12 -19.67
CA THR A 170 -14.87 -8.79 -20.91
C THR A 170 -15.81 -7.92 -21.74
N ASP A 171 -16.06 -8.30 -22.98
CA ASP A 171 -16.99 -7.59 -23.85
C ASP A 171 -18.45 -7.67 -23.35
N GLU A 172 -18.81 -8.73 -22.63
CA GLU A 172 -20.09 -8.87 -21.96
C GLU A 172 -20.36 -7.71 -20.99
N PHE A 173 -19.33 -7.26 -20.27
CA PHE A 173 -19.41 -6.12 -19.36
C PHE A 173 -18.98 -4.80 -20.01
N HIS A 174 -18.93 -4.75 -21.33
CA HIS A 174 -18.58 -3.56 -22.12
C HIS A 174 -17.22 -2.94 -21.74
N TYR A 175 -16.24 -3.78 -21.35
CA TYR A 175 -14.93 -3.33 -20.93
C TYR A 175 -14.13 -2.70 -22.07
N LYS A 176 -13.80 -1.41 -21.96
CA LYS A 176 -13.03 -0.66 -22.96
C LYS A 176 -11.60 -0.32 -22.50
N GLY A 177 -11.26 -0.64 -21.26
CA GLY A 177 -10.02 -0.25 -20.58
C GLY A 177 -10.31 0.62 -19.36
N ASP A 178 -9.30 0.78 -18.53
CA ASP A 178 -9.38 1.55 -17.30
C ASP A 178 -9.23 3.07 -17.54
N TRP A 179 -9.44 3.86 -16.49
CA TRP A 179 -9.51 5.32 -16.58
C TRP A 179 -8.28 5.98 -15.98
N ILE A 180 -7.94 7.15 -16.52
CA ILE A 180 -7.16 8.19 -15.85
C ILE A 180 -8.18 9.16 -15.26
N LEU A 181 -8.09 9.38 -13.95
CA LEU A 181 -8.95 10.29 -13.20
C LEU A 181 -8.12 11.40 -12.56
N ARG A 182 -8.77 12.52 -12.25
CA ARG A 182 -8.22 13.56 -11.40
C ARG A 182 -9.24 14.03 -10.37
N THR A 183 -8.77 14.35 -9.17
CA THR A 183 -9.61 14.84 -8.06
C THR A 183 -9.04 16.14 -7.51
N HIS A 184 -9.87 17.16 -7.37
CA HIS A 184 -9.48 18.40 -6.71
C HIS A 184 -9.49 18.18 -5.19
N PRO A 185 -8.36 18.34 -4.48
CA PRO A 185 -8.26 17.95 -3.08
C PRO A 185 -9.18 18.75 -2.14
N GLU A 186 -9.40 20.03 -2.40
CA GLU A 186 -10.26 20.87 -1.55
C GLU A 186 -11.75 20.56 -1.73
N SER A 187 -12.22 20.53 -2.97
CA SER A 187 -13.66 20.38 -3.29
C SER A 187 -14.13 18.93 -3.37
N GLY A 188 -13.21 17.96 -3.56
CA GLY A 188 -13.56 16.56 -3.87
C GLY A 188 -14.12 16.37 -5.30
N ARG A 189 -14.16 17.43 -6.13
CA ARG A 189 -14.61 17.31 -7.53
C ARG A 189 -13.67 16.37 -8.28
N THR A 190 -14.24 15.33 -8.87
CA THR A 190 -13.50 14.32 -9.64
C THR A 190 -13.93 14.35 -11.10
N GLU A 191 -12.98 14.22 -12.01
CA GLU A 191 -13.18 14.28 -13.45
C GLU A 191 -12.48 13.13 -14.16
N ILE A 192 -13.11 12.64 -15.23
CA ILE A 192 -12.50 11.67 -16.14
C ILE A 192 -11.57 12.43 -17.09
N VAL A 193 -10.28 12.11 -17.03
CA VAL A 193 -9.25 12.61 -17.95
C VAL A 193 -9.25 11.79 -19.23
N ALA A 194 -9.23 10.44 -19.10
CA ALA A 194 -9.29 9.53 -20.23
C ALA A 194 -9.87 8.18 -19.82
N GLN A 195 -10.48 7.48 -20.79
CA GLN A 195 -10.82 6.07 -20.70
C GLN A 195 -10.03 5.28 -21.73
N GLY A 196 -9.42 4.16 -21.33
CA GLY A 196 -8.70 3.25 -22.21
C GLY A 196 -7.63 3.94 -23.06
N PRO A 197 -6.68 4.71 -22.48
CA PRO A 197 -5.57 5.27 -23.25
C PRO A 197 -4.79 4.19 -24.01
N VAL A 198 -4.81 2.96 -23.48
CA VAL A 198 -4.54 1.72 -24.19
C VAL A 198 -5.81 0.87 -24.12
N PRO A 199 -6.44 0.54 -25.26
CA PRO A 199 -7.72 -0.17 -25.28
C PRO A 199 -7.66 -1.53 -24.57
N LYS A 200 -8.74 -1.87 -23.86
CA LYS A 200 -8.92 -3.14 -23.16
C LYS A 200 -7.80 -3.50 -22.18
N ALA A 201 -7.10 -2.50 -21.64
CA ALA A 201 -6.02 -2.68 -20.69
C ALA A 201 -6.30 -1.99 -19.36
N CYS A 202 -5.90 -2.63 -18.27
CA CYS A 202 -5.86 -2.03 -16.94
C CYS A 202 -4.58 -1.19 -16.77
N ILE A 203 -4.60 -0.22 -15.87
CA ILE A 203 -3.46 0.67 -15.63
C ILE A 203 -2.96 0.52 -14.18
N PRO A 204 -2.18 -0.53 -13.86
CA PRO A 204 -1.73 -0.82 -12.50
C PRO A 204 -0.60 0.08 -12.00
N THR A 205 0.03 0.85 -12.86
CA THR A 205 1.14 1.73 -12.47
C THR A 205 1.16 2.99 -13.30
N SER A 206 1.48 4.11 -12.67
CA SER A 206 1.61 5.40 -13.33
C SER A 206 2.55 6.33 -12.58
N VAL A 207 2.96 7.39 -13.27
CA VAL A 207 3.62 8.56 -12.70
C VAL A 207 3.25 9.79 -13.52
N LEU A 208 3.08 10.93 -12.86
CA LEU A 208 2.82 12.21 -13.50
C LEU A 208 4.09 13.04 -13.64
N ASP A 209 4.32 13.63 -14.81
CA ASP A 209 5.15 14.81 -14.96
C ASP A 209 4.29 16.04 -14.61
N PRO A 210 4.46 16.63 -13.43
CA PRO A 210 3.59 17.72 -12.99
C PRO A 210 3.81 19.00 -13.78
N GLU A 211 4.98 19.18 -14.39
CA GLU A 211 5.31 20.40 -15.13
C GLU A 211 4.78 20.36 -16.57
N ARG A 212 4.97 19.24 -17.25
CA ARG A 212 4.49 19.07 -18.63
C ARG A 212 3.06 18.59 -18.69
N MET A 213 2.48 18.16 -17.56
CA MET A 213 1.17 17.53 -17.45
C MET A 213 1.04 16.33 -18.39
N ILE A 214 2.04 15.46 -18.34
CA ILE A 214 2.07 14.18 -19.05
C ILE A 214 1.90 13.04 -18.04
N PHE A 215 0.90 12.20 -18.26
CA PHE A 215 0.65 11.02 -17.46
C PHE A 215 1.31 9.80 -18.14
N TYR A 216 2.27 9.21 -17.47
CA TYR A 216 2.93 7.99 -17.93
C TYR A 216 2.35 6.79 -17.22
N GLY A 217 2.14 5.71 -17.96
CA GLY A 217 1.59 4.50 -17.38
C GLY A 217 2.15 3.22 -17.96
N GLY A 218 1.99 2.16 -17.19
CA GLY A 218 2.17 0.80 -17.62
C GLY A 218 0.86 0.05 -17.55
N THR A 219 0.57 -0.77 -18.55
CA THR A 219 -0.69 -1.53 -18.58
C THR A 219 -0.50 -2.97 -18.13
N SER A 220 -1.61 -3.61 -17.82
CA SER A 220 -1.75 -5.07 -17.82
C SER A 220 -3.04 -5.44 -18.53
N ALA A 221 -3.13 -6.66 -19.06
CA ALA A 221 -4.35 -7.13 -19.69
C ALA A 221 -5.57 -6.98 -18.77
N GLY A 222 -6.70 -6.64 -19.34
CA GLY A 222 -7.97 -6.64 -18.65
C GLY A 222 -8.33 -8.06 -18.18
N ASP A 223 -8.27 -9.01 -19.07
CA ASP A 223 -8.40 -10.43 -18.78
C ASP A 223 -7.04 -11.07 -18.41
N ARG A 224 -7.00 -12.39 -18.26
CA ARG A 224 -5.80 -13.14 -17.93
C ARG A 224 -5.08 -13.72 -19.16
N THR A 225 -5.63 -13.56 -20.34
CA THR A 225 -5.17 -14.23 -21.56
C THR A 225 -4.01 -13.49 -22.22
N ASP A 226 -4.10 -12.15 -22.27
CA ASP A 226 -3.04 -11.30 -22.81
C ASP A 226 -2.02 -10.94 -21.71
N LYS A 227 -0.77 -11.28 -21.92
CA LYS A 227 0.34 -10.97 -21.01
C LYS A 227 1.14 -9.74 -21.46
N THR A 228 0.71 -9.06 -22.51
CA THR A 228 1.41 -7.87 -22.98
C THR A 228 1.33 -6.75 -21.95
N VAL A 229 2.45 -6.09 -21.75
CA VAL A 229 2.56 -4.87 -20.94
C VAL A 229 2.96 -3.75 -21.88
N THR A 230 2.18 -2.67 -21.88
CA THR A 230 2.42 -1.51 -22.74
C THR A 230 2.80 -0.31 -21.88
N PHE A 231 3.91 0.34 -22.21
CA PHE A 231 4.20 1.69 -21.75
C PHE A 231 3.40 2.68 -22.57
N PHE A 232 2.83 3.71 -21.95
CA PHE A 232 2.19 4.82 -22.65
C PHE A 232 2.54 6.16 -22.00
N ALA A 233 2.52 7.22 -22.83
CA ALA A 233 2.57 8.60 -22.40
C ALA A 233 1.30 9.32 -22.90
N TYR A 234 0.58 9.98 -22.00
CA TYR A 234 -0.68 10.66 -22.28
C TYR A 234 -0.57 12.15 -21.93
N ASP A 235 -0.80 13.01 -22.92
CA ASP A 235 -0.87 14.46 -22.75
C ASP A 235 -2.25 14.85 -22.21
N ILE A 236 -2.29 15.34 -20.97
CA ILE A 236 -3.52 15.69 -20.28
C ILE A 236 -4.17 16.90 -20.94
N ALA A 237 -3.40 17.92 -21.30
CA ALA A 237 -3.91 19.15 -21.89
C ALA A 237 -4.49 18.93 -23.30
N ARG A 238 -3.79 18.13 -24.11
CA ARG A 238 -4.21 17.81 -25.48
C ARG A 238 -5.16 16.60 -25.54
N ARG A 239 -5.38 15.91 -24.43
CA ARG A 239 -6.23 14.72 -24.30
C ARG A 239 -5.91 13.65 -25.32
N LYS A 240 -4.61 13.35 -25.50
CA LYS A 240 -4.16 12.35 -26.48
C LYS A 240 -2.98 11.53 -26.00
N VAL A 241 -2.90 10.29 -26.47
CA VAL A 241 -1.71 9.46 -26.34
C VAL A 241 -0.60 10.02 -27.22
N LEU A 242 0.54 10.33 -26.62
CA LEU A 242 1.75 10.79 -27.33
C LEU A 242 2.58 9.62 -27.83
N HIS A 243 2.63 8.54 -27.05
CA HIS A 243 3.48 7.39 -27.35
C HIS A 243 2.96 6.14 -26.67
N THR A 244 3.17 4.99 -27.35
CA THR A 244 2.99 3.64 -26.77
C THR A 244 4.17 2.78 -27.17
N ALA A 245 4.58 1.85 -26.29
CA ALA A 245 5.63 0.89 -26.56
C ALA A 245 5.34 -0.45 -25.86
N THR A 246 5.57 -1.55 -26.58
CA THR A 246 5.46 -2.91 -26.02
C THR A 246 6.56 -3.16 -25.00
N GLY A 247 6.26 -3.97 -23.97
CA GLY A 247 7.19 -4.29 -22.90
C GLY A 247 7.32 -3.19 -21.86
N GLY A 248 6.22 -2.50 -21.58
CA GLY A 248 6.15 -1.43 -20.59
C GLY A 248 6.37 -1.90 -19.15
N PRO A 249 6.28 -0.98 -18.18
CA PRO A 249 6.49 -1.25 -16.77
C PRO A 249 5.36 -2.12 -16.23
N ALA A 250 5.71 -3.25 -15.63
CA ALA A 250 4.72 -4.13 -15.03
C ALA A 250 4.20 -3.58 -13.68
N ARG A 251 5.02 -2.80 -12.95
CA ARG A 251 4.69 -2.41 -11.58
C ARG A 251 5.09 -1.00 -11.16
N TYR A 252 6.17 -0.43 -11.69
CA TYR A 252 6.65 0.89 -11.24
C TYR A 252 7.36 1.67 -12.35
N LEU A 253 7.33 3.00 -12.23
CA LEU A 253 8.05 3.96 -13.08
C LEU A 253 8.78 4.97 -12.18
N ILE A 254 9.97 5.37 -12.59
CA ILE A 254 10.70 6.50 -12.00
C ILE A 254 10.47 7.71 -12.89
N PHE A 255 10.01 8.82 -12.32
CA PHE A 255 10.01 10.11 -12.97
C PHE A 255 11.18 10.95 -12.43
N ALA A 256 12.08 11.34 -13.33
CA ALA A 256 13.20 12.19 -13.01
C ALA A 256 12.82 13.67 -13.21
N ARG A 257 12.50 14.36 -12.13
CA ARG A 257 12.09 15.78 -12.16
C ARG A 257 13.18 16.68 -12.76
N SER A 258 14.45 16.36 -12.46
CA SER A 258 15.62 17.14 -12.94
C SER A 258 15.82 17.09 -14.46
N THR A 259 15.40 16.00 -15.11
CA THR A 259 15.62 15.79 -16.55
C THR A 259 14.32 15.67 -17.35
N GLY A 260 13.19 15.46 -16.69
CA GLY A 260 11.91 15.14 -17.32
C GLY A 260 11.82 13.74 -17.92
N ARG A 261 12.81 12.89 -17.68
CA ARG A 261 12.88 11.53 -18.20
C ARG A 261 12.10 10.56 -17.34
N VAL A 262 11.65 9.46 -17.97
CA VAL A 262 10.99 8.35 -17.26
C VAL A 262 11.80 7.09 -17.46
N TYR A 263 11.97 6.34 -16.36
CA TYR A 263 12.69 5.08 -16.37
C TYR A 263 11.79 3.95 -15.86
N TYR A 264 11.97 2.75 -16.45
CA TYR A 264 11.22 1.57 -16.05
C TYR A 264 11.93 0.29 -16.49
N MET A 265 11.61 -0.81 -15.81
CA MET A 265 12.05 -2.14 -16.23
C MET A 265 11.06 -2.67 -17.26
N ASN A 266 11.56 -3.01 -18.45
CA ASN A 266 10.76 -3.64 -19.51
C ASN A 266 10.30 -5.03 -19.06
N GLY A 267 8.98 -5.22 -18.96
CA GLY A 267 8.38 -6.45 -18.42
C GLY A 267 8.62 -7.70 -19.31
N VAL A 268 9.06 -7.53 -20.54
CA VAL A 268 9.34 -8.63 -21.48
C VAL A 268 10.83 -8.94 -21.53
N THR A 269 11.68 -7.91 -21.69
CA THR A 269 13.12 -8.09 -21.88
C THR A 269 13.95 -8.00 -20.62
N GLY A 270 13.37 -7.52 -19.51
CA GLY A 270 14.07 -7.26 -18.26
C GLY A 270 15.10 -6.12 -18.33
N LYS A 271 15.15 -5.35 -19.43
CA LYS A 271 16.08 -4.23 -19.58
C LYS A 271 15.56 -2.97 -18.89
N LEU A 272 16.47 -2.18 -18.35
CA LEU A 272 16.16 -0.83 -17.86
C LEU A 272 15.99 0.10 -19.07
N MET A 273 14.82 0.72 -19.17
CA MET A 273 14.43 1.59 -20.27
C MET A 273 14.43 3.05 -19.84
N ARG A 274 14.77 3.93 -20.77
CA ARG A 274 14.62 5.39 -20.63
C ARG A 274 13.70 5.92 -21.73
N TYR A 275 12.70 6.69 -21.35
CA TYR A 275 11.90 7.51 -22.22
C TYR A 275 12.21 8.99 -21.97
N ASP A 276 12.48 9.74 -23.04
CA ASP A 276 12.74 11.17 -23.00
C ASP A 276 11.68 11.89 -23.85
N PRO A 277 10.69 12.52 -23.20
CA PRO A 277 9.57 13.15 -23.91
C PRO A 277 10.01 14.32 -24.81
N ALA A 278 11.14 14.97 -24.50
CA ALA A 278 11.65 16.08 -25.32
C ALA A 278 12.11 15.63 -26.71
N THR A 279 12.44 14.35 -26.87
CA THR A 279 12.94 13.83 -28.16
C THR A 279 11.83 13.36 -29.09
N GLY A 280 10.64 13.05 -28.56
CA GLY A 280 9.55 12.38 -29.28
C GLY A 280 9.89 10.96 -29.77
N LYS A 281 11.06 10.40 -29.37
CA LYS A 281 11.53 9.08 -29.81
C LYS A 281 11.02 7.97 -28.87
N PRO A 282 10.93 6.72 -29.36
CA PRO A 282 10.60 5.56 -28.54
C PRO A 282 11.55 5.40 -27.35
N PRO A 283 11.07 4.72 -26.24
CA PRO A 283 11.94 4.34 -25.15
C PRO A 283 13.12 3.50 -25.63
N LYS A 284 14.30 3.75 -25.08
CA LYS A 284 15.51 3.00 -25.40
C LYS A 284 16.11 2.32 -24.17
N PRO A 285 16.72 1.15 -24.31
CA PRO A 285 17.44 0.52 -23.22
C PRO A 285 18.68 1.34 -22.85
N ILE A 286 18.97 1.33 -21.53
CA ILE A 286 20.21 1.85 -20.97
C ILE A 286 20.96 0.72 -20.25
N PRO A 287 22.30 0.85 -20.05
CA PRO A 287 23.08 -0.15 -19.36
C PRO A 287 22.62 -0.38 -17.92
N GLY A 288 22.81 -1.61 -17.44
CA GLY A 288 22.51 -2.02 -16.06
C GLY A 288 21.09 -2.51 -15.85
N SER A 289 20.83 -2.90 -14.60
CA SER A 289 19.54 -3.39 -14.12
C SER A 289 19.38 -2.99 -12.67
N ILE A 290 18.14 -2.73 -12.26
CA ILE A 290 17.77 -2.42 -10.87
C ILE A 290 16.51 -3.22 -10.48
N GLY A 291 16.38 -3.53 -9.21
CA GLY A 291 15.09 -3.93 -8.68
C GLY A 291 14.14 -2.73 -8.68
N LEU A 292 13.00 -2.83 -9.37
CA LEU A 292 12.03 -1.72 -9.47
C LEU A 292 10.61 -2.21 -9.21
N ARG A 293 10.33 -2.50 -7.93
CA ARG A 293 8.97 -2.78 -7.45
C ARG A 293 8.35 -1.54 -6.80
N ALA A 294 9.19 -0.71 -6.18
CA ALA A 294 8.88 0.61 -5.68
C ALA A 294 10.13 1.49 -5.77
N ALA A 295 9.92 2.79 -5.73
CA ALA A 295 11.00 3.78 -5.73
C ALA A 295 10.59 5.03 -4.95
N THR A 296 11.59 5.69 -4.36
CA THR A 296 11.41 7.04 -3.82
C THR A 296 11.17 8.05 -4.94
N GLN A 297 10.77 9.25 -4.57
CA GLN A 297 10.91 10.39 -5.47
C GLN A 297 12.39 10.68 -5.70
N GLU A 298 12.68 11.42 -6.78
CA GLU A 298 14.05 11.89 -7.05
C GLU A 298 14.49 12.89 -5.98
N MET A 299 15.64 12.62 -5.39
CA MET A 299 16.29 13.50 -4.43
C MET A 299 17.03 14.64 -5.14
N PRO A 300 17.38 15.75 -4.46
CA PRO A 300 18.05 16.92 -5.07
C PRO A 300 19.35 16.59 -5.80
N ASP A 301 20.09 15.57 -5.37
CA ASP A 301 21.32 15.09 -6.02
C ASP A 301 21.06 14.22 -7.26
N GLY A 302 19.82 13.96 -7.61
CA GLY A 302 19.38 13.08 -8.69
C GLY A 302 19.26 11.61 -8.28
N SER A 303 19.43 11.28 -7.01
CA SER A 303 19.29 9.91 -6.53
C SER A 303 17.83 9.50 -6.41
N VAL A 304 17.55 8.27 -6.80
CA VAL A 304 16.29 7.56 -6.55
C VAL A 304 16.66 6.22 -5.92
N TYR A 305 16.01 5.88 -4.83
CA TYR A 305 16.23 4.60 -4.16
C TYR A 305 15.11 3.65 -4.54
N THR A 306 15.47 2.40 -4.88
CA THR A 306 14.51 1.42 -5.40
C THR A 306 14.66 0.08 -4.74
N VAL A 307 13.58 -0.68 -4.71
CA VAL A 307 13.51 -2.05 -4.18
C VAL A 307 12.95 -2.99 -5.22
N GLY A 308 13.47 -4.21 -5.28
CA GLY A 308 13.01 -5.24 -6.20
C GLY A 308 11.88 -6.10 -5.63
N LYS A 309 11.34 -6.97 -6.48
CA LYS A 309 10.30 -7.91 -6.09
C LYS A 309 10.84 -9.10 -5.30
N SER A 310 12.01 -9.60 -5.69
CA SER A 310 12.53 -10.89 -5.22
C SER A 310 14.04 -10.92 -5.01
N ASP A 311 14.76 -9.87 -5.39
CA ASP A 311 16.20 -9.79 -5.19
C ASP A 311 16.60 -9.47 -3.75
N GLY A 312 15.67 -8.91 -2.96
CA GLY A 312 15.90 -8.56 -1.57
C GLY A 312 16.90 -7.42 -1.36
N HIS A 313 17.25 -6.68 -2.43
CA HIS A 313 18.25 -5.63 -2.41
C HIS A 313 17.63 -4.23 -2.50
N LEU A 314 18.34 -3.29 -1.89
CA LEU A 314 18.13 -1.86 -2.02
C LEU A 314 19.10 -1.31 -3.06
N TRP A 315 18.58 -0.57 -4.02
CA TRP A 315 19.34 0.02 -5.10
C TRP A 315 19.31 1.54 -5.04
N LYS A 316 20.39 2.18 -5.45
CA LYS A 316 20.46 3.62 -5.74
C LYS A 316 20.64 3.79 -7.24
N PHE A 317 19.75 4.53 -7.87
CA PHE A 317 19.83 4.95 -9.27
C PHE A 317 19.96 6.48 -9.33
N ASN A 318 20.94 6.99 -10.04
CA ASN A 318 21.09 8.43 -10.25
C ASN A 318 20.55 8.83 -11.62
N THR A 319 19.50 9.62 -11.66
CA THR A 319 18.79 10.00 -12.90
C THR A 319 19.57 10.95 -13.80
N LYS A 320 20.55 11.68 -13.26
CA LYS A 320 21.41 12.61 -14.01
C LYS A 320 22.55 11.89 -14.74
N THR A 321 23.17 10.90 -14.05
CA THR A 321 24.32 10.16 -14.57
C THR A 321 23.98 8.77 -15.07
N GLU A 322 22.79 8.27 -14.76
CA GLU A 322 22.31 6.89 -15.00
C GLU A 322 23.16 5.82 -14.29
N ALA A 323 23.94 6.23 -13.26
CA ALA A 323 24.73 5.32 -12.47
C ALA A 323 23.86 4.51 -11.51
N ILE A 324 24.19 3.22 -11.37
CA ILE A 324 23.52 2.27 -10.49
C ILE A 324 24.49 1.83 -9.39
N THR A 325 23.99 1.75 -8.16
CA THR A 325 24.74 1.25 -7.02
C THR A 325 23.85 0.28 -6.22
N ASP A 326 24.33 -0.92 -5.98
CA ASP A 326 23.73 -1.86 -5.03
C ASP A 326 24.10 -1.43 -3.61
N LEU A 327 23.09 -1.21 -2.76
CA LEU A 327 23.27 -0.81 -1.37
C LEU A 327 23.20 -2.02 -0.41
N GLY A 328 22.98 -3.22 -0.94
CA GLY A 328 22.92 -4.45 -0.19
C GLY A 328 21.50 -4.88 0.22
N GLU A 329 21.43 -5.80 1.15
CA GLU A 329 20.20 -6.40 1.61
C GLU A 329 19.26 -5.39 2.31
N LEU A 330 17.97 -5.48 2.00
CA LEU A 330 16.93 -4.65 2.61
C LEU A 330 16.21 -5.34 3.79
N ALA A 331 16.24 -6.68 3.85
CA ALA A 331 15.48 -7.43 4.84
C ALA A 331 16.03 -7.25 6.26
N ALA A 332 15.12 -7.08 7.23
CA ALA A 332 15.50 -7.11 8.66
C ALA A 332 15.45 -8.53 9.25
N ALA A 333 14.69 -9.44 8.64
CA ALA A 333 14.52 -10.82 9.05
C ALA A 333 14.14 -11.69 7.84
N SER A 334 13.08 -12.49 7.91
CA SER A 334 12.72 -13.47 6.88
C SER A 334 12.08 -12.89 5.62
N GLN A 335 11.46 -11.70 5.73
CA GLN A 335 10.65 -11.12 4.66
C GLN A 335 11.46 -10.12 3.82
N THR A 336 11.43 -10.31 2.50
CA THR A 336 12.16 -9.48 1.53
C THR A 336 11.24 -8.68 0.62
N TYR A 337 10.01 -9.17 0.36
CA TYR A 337 9.12 -8.54 -0.62
C TYR A 337 8.64 -7.18 -0.11
N THR A 338 9.16 -6.12 -0.71
CA THR A 338 8.87 -4.72 -0.35
C THR A 338 8.20 -4.01 -1.52
N THR A 339 7.15 -3.27 -1.26
CA THR A 339 6.27 -2.65 -2.27
C THR A 339 6.15 -1.15 -2.15
N THR A 340 6.72 -0.57 -1.11
CA THR A 340 6.75 0.87 -0.87
C THR A 340 8.07 1.24 -0.19
N ILE A 341 8.62 2.39 -0.56
CA ILE A 341 9.83 2.97 0.01
C ILE A 341 9.75 4.48 -0.11
N ASP A 342 10.00 5.16 1.00
CA ASP A 342 9.97 6.60 1.09
C ASP A 342 11.28 7.13 1.64
N ALA A 343 11.68 8.33 1.20
CA ALA A 343 12.82 9.03 1.74
C ALA A 343 12.34 10.17 2.66
N ASP A 344 13.11 10.43 3.71
CA ASP A 344 12.96 11.68 4.44
C ASP A 344 13.35 12.89 3.55
N PRO A 345 12.96 14.12 3.88
CA PRO A 345 13.24 15.29 3.03
C PRO A 345 14.71 15.52 2.72
N THR A 346 15.63 15.01 3.55
CA THR A 346 17.07 15.15 3.35
C THR A 346 17.66 14.05 2.45
N GLY A 347 16.94 12.96 2.21
CA GLY A 347 17.44 11.76 1.55
C GLY A 347 18.43 10.95 2.39
N ARG A 348 18.58 11.29 3.68
CA ARG A 348 19.45 10.57 4.61
C ARG A 348 18.84 9.27 5.04
N TYR A 349 17.54 9.24 5.37
CA TYR A 349 16.85 8.07 5.84
C TYR A 349 15.77 7.63 4.87
N LEU A 350 15.74 6.32 4.61
CA LEU A 350 14.70 5.68 3.83
C LEU A 350 13.83 4.85 4.79
N TYR A 351 12.52 4.82 4.53
CA TYR A 351 11.56 4.06 5.32
C TYR A 351 10.86 3.05 4.43
N TYR A 352 10.77 1.80 4.88
CA TYR A 352 10.08 0.74 4.15
C TYR A 352 9.64 -0.40 5.07
N ILE A 353 8.74 -1.24 4.58
CA ILE A 353 8.16 -2.35 5.31
C ILE A 353 8.20 -3.61 4.45
N PRO A 354 9.01 -4.63 4.79
CA PRO A 354 9.00 -5.92 4.10
C PRO A 354 7.77 -6.76 4.42
N GLY A 355 7.48 -7.75 3.56
CA GLY A 355 6.45 -8.74 3.80
C GLY A 355 5.09 -8.38 3.23
N ALA A 356 5.02 -7.57 2.16
CA ALA A 356 3.79 -7.38 1.41
C ALA A 356 3.15 -8.74 1.00
N HIS A 357 1.86 -8.74 0.68
CA HIS A 357 1.08 -9.95 0.37
C HIS A 357 0.90 -10.96 1.52
N GLY A 358 0.81 -10.50 2.76
CA GLY A 358 0.48 -11.36 3.89
C GLY A 358 1.70 -11.96 4.57
N GLY A 359 2.85 -11.27 4.52
CA GLY A 359 4.09 -11.70 5.14
C GLY A 359 4.58 -10.87 6.32
N SER A 360 4.21 -9.58 6.39
CA SER A 360 4.78 -8.63 7.36
C SER A 360 4.67 -9.08 8.82
N GLN A 361 3.53 -9.68 9.20
CA GLN A 361 3.28 -10.16 10.57
C GLN A 361 4.25 -11.26 11.01
N LYS A 362 4.85 -12.01 10.08
CA LYS A 362 5.77 -13.12 10.39
C LYS A 362 7.04 -12.64 11.10
N ASP A 363 7.49 -11.42 10.75
CA ASP A 363 8.66 -10.78 11.33
C ASP A 363 8.26 -9.68 12.34
N GLY A 364 7.01 -9.69 12.83
CA GLY A 364 6.49 -8.68 13.76
C GLY A 364 6.16 -7.34 13.11
N THR A 365 6.08 -7.27 11.80
CA THR A 365 5.86 -6.05 11.00
C THR A 365 6.85 -4.94 11.35
N PRO A 366 8.13 -5.13 11.00
CA PRO A 366 9.16 -4.14 11.28
C PRO A 366 9.00 -2.92 10.38
N ILE A 367 9.02 -1.74 10.97
CA ILE A 367 9.21 -0.47 10.26
C ILE A 367 10.69 -0.21 10.20
N ILE A 368 11.26 -0.28 9.00
CA ILE A 368 12.70 -0.16 8.82
C ILE A 368 13.07 1.25 8.39
N GLN A 369 14.06 1.81 9.07
CA GLN A 369 14.79 3.00 8.68
C GLN A 369 16.17 2.57 8.16
N PHE A 370 16.51 2.94 6.93
CA PHE A 370 17.81 2.71 6.34
C PHE A 370 18.60 4.02 6.26
N ASP A 371 19.79 4.04 6.85
CA ASP A 371 20.72 5.16 6.75
C ASP A 371 21.55 5.05 5.46
N THR A 372 21.31 5.95 4.50
CA THR A 372 21.94 5.92 3.18
C THR A 372 23.46 6.19 3.23
N LYS A 373 23.94 6.93 4.24
CA LYS A 373 25.36 7.26 4.43
C LYS A 373 26.10 6.11 5.12
N MET A 374 25.52 5.58 6.21
CA MET A 374 26.12 4.49 6.99
C MET A 374 25.86 3.11 6.40
N ARG A 375 24.95 3.00 5.42
CA ARG A 375 24.47 1.75 4.83
C ARG A 375 24.00 0.75 5.90
N SER A 376 23.24 1.22 6.86
CA SER A 376 22.79 0.41 7.98
C SER A 376 21.29 0.46 8.16
N ARG A 377 20.72 -0.70 8.56
CA ARG A 377 19.30 -0.89 8.84
C ARG A 377 19.03 -0.69 10.33
N LYS A 378 17.90 -0.07 10.64
CA LYS A 378 17.40 0.10 11.99
C LYS A 378 15.89 -0.10 12.01
N VAL A 379 15.38 -0.96 12.90
CA VAL A 379 13.94 -1.07 13.14
C VAL A 379 13.54 0.03 14.13
N ILE A 380 12.57 0.86 13.72
CA ILE A 380 12.03 1.92 14.58
C ILE A 380 10.78 1.49 15.32
N ALA A 381 10.10 0.45 14.86
CA ALA A 381 8.98 -0.19 15.57
C ALA A 381 8.71 -1.60 15.02
N PHE A 382 8.23 -2.51 15.89
CA PHE A 382 7.55 -3.75 15.54
C PHE A 382 6.05 -3.55 15.85
N LEU A 383 5.21 -3.44 14.83
CA LEU A 383 3.80 -3.08 15.02
C LEU A 383 2.91 -4.26 15.39
N GLN A 384 3.16 -5.43 14.77
CA GLN A 384 2.26 -6.58 14.84
C GLN A 384 1.95 -7.06 16.27
N PRO A 385 2.92 -7.26 17.18
CA PRO A 385 2.63 -7.80 18.50
C PRO A 385 1.68 -6.92 19.31
N ILE A 386 1.78 -5.60 19.13
CA ILE A 386 1.00 -4.63 19.89
C ILE A 386 -0.38 -4.43 19.27
N LEU A 387 -0.44 -4.24 17.96
CA LEU A 387 -1.71 -4.01 17.29
C LEU A 387 -2.64 -5.24 17.39
N GLN A 388 -2.07 -6.44 17.30
CA GLN A 388 -2.85 -7.66 17.49
C GLN A 388 -3.33 -7.80 18.93
N LYS A 389 -2.45 -7.56 19.92
CA LYS A 389 -2.79 -7.70 21.35
C LYS A 389 -3.85 -6.70 21.81
N GLN A 390 -3.75 -5.44 21.36
CA GLN A 390 -4.62 -4.36 21.86
C GLN A 390 -5.90 -4.18 21.03
N PHE A 391 -5.84 -4.44 19.72
CA PHE A 391 -6.93 -4.12 18.80
C PHE A 391 -7.40 -5.31 17.96
N GLY A 392 -6.83 -6.52 18.15
CA GLY A 392 -7.15 -7.69 17.36
C GLY A 392 -6.79 -7.54 15.88
N TYR A 393 -5.95 -6.56 15.53
CA TYR A 393 -5.62 -6.24 14.14
C TYR A 393 -4.27 -6.82 13.73
N VAL A 394 -4.29 -7.64 12.68
CA VAL A 394 -3.08 -8.26 12.09
C VAL A 394 -2.67 -7.46 10.86
N THR A 395 -1.47 -6.86 10.89
CA THR A 395 -0.87 -6.12 9.76
C THR A 395 -0.25 -7.11 8.77
N LEU A 396 -0.93 -7.39 7.66
CA LEU A 396 -0.49 -8.43 6.72
C LEU A 396 0.48 -7.92 5.66
N GLY A 397 0.41 -6.63 5.34
CA GLY A 397 1.31 -5.99 4.38
C GLY A 397 0.78 -4.64 3.91
N THR A 398 1.67 -3.88 3.29
CA THR A 398 1.34 -2.56 2.75
C THR A 398 1.72 -2.46 1.29
N PHE A 399 1.03 -1.59 0.56
CA PHE A 399 1.34 -1.16 -0.82
C PHE A 399 1.39 0.35 -0.94
N GLY A 400 1.19 1.07 0.15
CA GLY A 400 1.22 2.52 0.17
C GLY A 400 1.74 3.09 1.47
N SER A 401 2.76 3.91 1.37
CA SER A 401 3.27 4.73 2.47
C SER A 401 3.67 6.12 1.96
N ALA A 402 3.88 7.05 2.85
CA ALA A 402 4.50 8.33 2.56
C ALA A 402 5.10 8.94 3.83
N VAL A 403 6.28 9.54 3.71
CA VAL A 403 6.85 10.39 4.74
C VAL A 403 6.24 11.78 4.61
N SER A 404 5.86 12.39 5.75
CA SER A 404 5.39 13.79 5.77
C SER A 404 6.47 14.75 5.26
N PRO A 405 6.08 15.90 4.66
CA PRO A 405 7.05 16.86 4.11
C PRO A 405 8.09 17.39 5.12
N ASP A 406 7.76 17.37 6.43
CA ASP A 406 8.65 17.76 7.52
C ASP A 406 9.48 16.58 8.07
N GLY A 407 9.33 15.37 7.53
CA GLY A 407 10.00 14.16 7.97
C GLY A 407 9.55 13.62 9.32
N SER A 408 8.55 14.22 9.96
CA SER A 408 8.15 13.86 11.34
C SER A 408 7.23 12.65 11.43
N LYS A 409 6.56 12.28 10.33
CA LYS A 409 5.58 11.20 10.31
C LYS A 409 5.80 10.28 9.12
N LEU A 410 5.53 9.00 9.34
CA LEU A 410 5.36 8.02 8.28
C LEU A 410 3.90 7.54 8.30
N PHE A 411 3.19 7.76 7.21
CA PHE A 411 1.86 7.23 6.96
C PHE A 411 1.98 5.86 6.29
N VAL A 412 1.26 4.86 6.76
CA VAL A 412 1.28 3.51 6.18
C VAL A 412 -0.14 2.96 6.10
N THR A 413 -0.58 2.63 4.89
CA THR A 413 -1.86 1.95 4.66
C THR A 413 -1.67 0.44 4.73
N TRP A 414 -2.57 -0.27 5.37
CA TRP A 414 -2.46 -1.70 5.60
C TRP A 414 -3.55 -2.48 4.92
N ASN A 415 -3.15 -3.56 4.28
CA ASN A 415 -3.99 -4.73 4.11
C ASN A 415 -3.85 -5.57 5.37
N GLY A 416 -4.94 -5.78 6.09
CA GLY A 416 -4.91 -6.46 7.36
C GLY A 416 -6.10 -7.37 7.59
N ASN A 417 -6.17 -7.89 8.82
CA ASN A 417 -7.17 -8.88 9.21
C ASN A 417 -7.66 -8.63 10.64
N ARG A 418 -8.97 -8.75 10.84
CA ARG A 418 -9.66 -8.76 12.13
C ARG A 418 -10.38 -10.09 12.40
N SER A 419 -10.70 -10.86 11.36
CA SER A 419 -11.47 -12.09 11.48
C SER A 419 -10.68 -13.28 12.04
N GLY A 420 -9.38 -13.13 12.24
CA GLY A 420 -8.51 -14.23 12.64
C GLY A 420 -8.06 -15.11 11.47
N ALA A 421 -7.32 -16.15 11.79
CA ALA A 421 -6.82 -17.10 10.80
C ALA A 421 -7.93 -18.06 10.33
N ASP A 422 -7.89 -18.43 9.05
CA ASP A 422 -8.74 -19.48 8.50
C ASP A 422 -8.33 -20.88 9.05
N LYS A 423 -9.11 -21.91 8.70
CA LYS A 423 -8.83 -23.31 9.14
C LYS A 423 -7.46 -23.84 8.72
N ARG A 424 -6.76 -23.16 7.80
CA ARG A 424 -5.40 -23.48 7.34
C ARG A 424 -4.33 -22.60 7.99
N GLY A 425 -4.71 -21.79 8.99
CA GLY A 425 -3.81 -20.85 9.68
C GLY A 425 -3.43 -19.61 8.85
N ARG A 426 -4.13 -19.30 7.76
CA ARG A 426 -3.87 -18.14 6.92
C ARG A 426 -4.81 -17.00 7.31
N PHE A 427 -4.28 -15.80 7.35
CA PHE A 427 -5.07 -14.59 7.57
C PHE A 427 -5.55 -14.03 6.22
N PRO A 428 -6.87 -14.01 5.94
CA PRO A 428 -7.39 -13.31 4.76
C PRO A 428 -7.28 -11.80 4.93
N PHE A 429 -7.13 -11.07 3.82
CA PHE A 429 -7.33 -9.62 3.84
C PHE A 429 -8.81 -9.33 4.03
N ASP A 430 -9.17 -8.60 5.06
CA ASP A 430 -10.58 -8.23 5.31
C ASP A 430 -10.75 -6.77 5.73
N THR A 431 -9.73 -6.14 6.26
CA THR A 431 -9.86 -4.79 6.82
C THR A 431 -8.64 -3.94 6.45
N CYS A 432 -8.90 -2.79 5.81
CA CYS A 432 -7.88 -1.76 5.61
C CYS A 432 -7.76 -0.86 6.84
N ALA A 433 -6.52 -0.47 7.15
CA ALA A 433 -6.23 0.49 8.21
C ALA A 433 -5.13 1.47 7.77
N LEU A 434 -5.06 2.60 8.44
CA LEU A 434 -3.94 3.53 8.40
C LEU A 434 -3.21 3.49 9.73
N THR A 435 -1.88 3.44 9.71
CA THR A 435 -1.08 3.85 10.87
C THR A 435 -0.34 5.15 10.55
N VAL A 436 -0.29 6.02 11.56
CA VAL A 436 0.55 7.22 11.55
C VAL A 436 1.65 7.01 12.57
N ILE A 437 2.87 6.88 12.10
CA ILE A 437 4.04 6.63 12.94
C ILE A 437 4.75 7.97 13.12
N HIS A 438 4.69 8.51 14.34
CA HIS A 438 5.39 9.73 14.71
C HIS A 438 6.85 9.38 15.01
N ILE A 439 7.74 9.68 14.06
CA ILE A 439 9.15 9.34 14.16
C ILE A 439 9.80 10.22 15.23
N PRO A 440 10.39 9.64 16.29
CA PRO A 440 11.02 10.44 17.36
C PRO A 440 12.11 11.36 16.83
N GLU A 441 12.24 12.54 17.40
CA GLU A 441 13.24 13.52 16.99
C GLU A 441 14.65 12.95 17.09
N SER A 442 14.94 12.19 18.15
CA SER A 442 16.22 11.50 18.36
C SER A 442 16.55 10.45 17.29
N GLU A 443 15.58 10.00 16.50
CA GLU A 443 15.74 9.03 15.41
C GLU A 443 15.70 9.70 14.03
N ARG A 444 15.55 11.03 13.97
CA ARG A 444 15.65 11.86 12.78
C ARG A 444 16.91 12.73 12.83
N LEU A 445 17.39 13.17 11.66
CA LEU A 445 18.37 14.27 11.65
C LEU A 445 17.66 15.55 12.12
N THR A 446 18.14 16.12 13.20
CA THR A 446 17.90 17.53 13.50
C THR A 446 18.84 18.33 12.61
N ASN A 447 18.29 19.22 11.82
CA ASN A 447 19.06 20.20 11.04
C ASN A 447 19.83 21.14 11.96
#